data_0c00d4515f8a70895c61a8240ecd975e
#
_entry.id   0c00d4515f8a70895c61a8240ecd975e
#
_cell.length_a   1.000
_cell.length_b   1.000
_cell.length_c   1.000
_cell.angle_alpha   90.00
_cell.angle_beta   90.00
_cell.angle_gamma   90.00
#
_symmetry.space_group_name_H-M   'P 1'
#
loop_
_entity.id
_entity.type
_entity.pdbx_description
1 polymer ?
#
loop_
_entity_poly.entity_id
_entity_poly.type
_entity_poly.pdbx_seq_one_letter_code
_entity_poly.pdbx_strand_id
1 'polypeptide(L)'
;MIRSTLPLFALALAISAPVLATELVPVPQFRSVELRGGGDVAVVPGPVERVTILEGSTQFTHMYVENDGQLRIDACNERCPRNYQLRIQIQSPRVPNLAVSGGGQITTMGGFAPEGHLAVAVNGGGKIDARSVDASEVSAAVNGGGELLVRPRQSLAAAVNGGGNVRYWGHPSVSMAVRGGGNVTAGY
;
A
#
# COMPACT_ATOMS: atom_id res chain seq x y z
N MET A 1 -10.99 -75.43 3.78
CA MET A 1 -10.30 -74.41 2.95
C MET A 1 -10.99 -73.08 3.30
N ILE A 2 -10.37 -72.30 4.23
CA ILE A 2 -10.90 -71.02 4.70
C ILE A 2 -10.03 -69.92 4.07
N ARG A 3 -10.60 -69.14 3.14
CA ARG A 3 -9.95 -67.98 2.53
C ARG A 3 -10.17 -66.75 3.42
N SER A 4 -9.12 -66.31 4.06
CA SER A 4 -9.09 -65.06 4.84
C SER A 4 -8.81 -63.88 3.91
N THR A 5 -9.75 -62.98 3.73
CA THR A 5 -9.59 -61.72 3.01
C THR A 5 -9.28 -60.62 4.01
N LEU A 6 -8.03 -60.08 3.97
CA LEU A 6 -7.63 -58.87 4.71
C LEU A 6 -8.23 -57.63 4.01
N PRO A 7 -8.84 -56.69 4.76
CA PRO A 7 -9.20 -55.39 4.19
C PRO A 7 -7.95 -54.45 4.20
N LEU A 8 -7.67 -53.88 3.03
CA LEU A 8 -6.70 -52.80 2.86
C LEU A 8 -7.31 -51.53 3.44
N PHE A 9 -6.77 -51.05 4.57
CA PHE A 9 -7.07 -49.71 5.08
C PHE A 9 -6.23 -48.68 4.29
N ALA A 10 -6.86 -47.91 3.43
CA ALA A 10 -6.24 -46.75 2.79
C ALA A 10 -6.18 -45.58 3.80
N LEU A 11 -4.97 -45.27 4.26
CA LEU A 11 -4.69 -44.12 5.12
C LEU A 11 -4.70 -42.86 4.26
N ALA A 12 -5.77 -42.06 4.31
CA ALA A 12 -5.84 -40.76 3.65
C ALA A 12 -4.99 -39.77 4.44
N LEU A 13 -3.84 -39.36 3.90
CA LEU A 13 -3.07 -38.22 4.41
C LEU A 13 -3.84 -36.93 4.11
N ALA A 14 -4.44 -36.33 5.11
CA ALA A 14 -4.97 -34.96 5.02
C ALA A 14 -3.79 -33.98 5.02
N ILE A 15 -3.50 -33.40 3.85
CA ILE A 15 -2.55 -32.29 3.71
C ILE A 15 -3.28 -31.04 4.22
N SER A 16 -3.03 -30.64 5.47
CA SER A 16 -3.47 -29.37 6.00
C SER A 16 -2.60 -28.26 5.38
N ALA A 17 -3.14 -27.51 4.43
CA ALA A 17 -2.52 -26.28 3.96
C ALA A 17 -2.44 -25.28 5.13
N PRO A 18 -1.32 -24.54 5.32
CA PRO A 18 -1.24 -23.50 6.32
C PRO A 18 -2.28 -22.42 5.98
N VAL A 19 -3.25 -22.25 6.86
CA VAL A 19 -4.15 -21.09 6.82
C VAL A 19 -3.30 -19.91 7.27
N LEU A 20 -2.95 -19.02 6.34
CA LEU A 20 -2.39 -17.72 6.69
C LEU A 20 -3.45 -17.00 7.53
N ALA A 21 -3.21 -16.88 8.82
CA ALA A 21 -4.13 -16.19 9.71
C ALA A 21 -4.10 -14.69 9.38
N THR A 22 -5.16 -14.21 8.71
CA THR A 22 -5.35 -12.78 8.50
C THR A 22 -5.78 -12.14 9.81
N GLU A 23 -5.13 -11.03 10.19
CA GLU A 23 -5.41 -10.31 11.42
C GLU A 23 -6.16 -9.01 11.11
N LEU A 24 -7.40 -8.89 11.63
CA LEU A 24 -8.17 -7.65 11.53
C LEU A 24 -7.71 -6.69 12.63
N VAL A 25 -7.29 -5.49 12.22
CA VAL A 25 -6.84 -4.45 13.15
C VAL A 25 -7.92 -3.39 13.31
N PRO A 26 -8.49 -3.23 14.52
CA PRO A 26 -9.45 -2.16 14.78
C PRO A 26 -8.72 -0.82 14.81
N VAL A 27 -9.10 0.09 13.92
CA VAL A 27 -8.59 1.46 13.87
C VAL A 27 -9.76 2.46 13.78
N PRO A 28 -9.61 3.67 14.35
CA PRO A 28 -10.56 4.76 14.10
C PRO A 28 -10.61 5.14 12.62
N GLN A 29 -11.59 5.95 12.22
CA GLN A 29 -11.67 6.49 10.87
C GLN A 29 -10.43 7.33 10.54
N PHE A 30 -9.97 7.24 9.30
CA PHE A 30 -8.79 7.96 8.83
C PHE A 30 -9.04 8.54 7.42
N ARG A 31 -8.28 9.56 7.06
CA ARG A 31 -8.34 10.24 5.74
C ARG A 31 -7.01 10.20 5.00
N SER A 32 -5.96 9.76 5.66
CA SER A 32 -4.64 9.58 5.07
C SER A 32 -3.95 8.35 5.68
N VAL A 33 -3.02 7.77 4.92
CA VAL A 33 -2.23 6.59 5.31
C VAL A 33 -0.77 6.90 5.13
N GLU A 34 0.04 6.67 6.14
CA GLU A 34 1.49 6.70 6.07
C GLU A 34 2.07 5.33 6.43
N LEU A 35 2.79 4.72 5.48
CA LEU A 35 3.61 3.54 5.72
C LEU A 35 5.04 3.96 6.04
N ARG A 36 5.54 3.54 7.19
CA ARG A 36 6.91 3.82 7.66
C ARG A 36 7.74 2.54 7.74
N GLY A 37 8.96 2.63 7.24
CA GLY A 37 9.87 1.48 7.16
C GLY A 37 9.73 0.72 5.86
N GLY A 38 9.32 -0.56 5.92
CA GLY A 38 9.14 -1.44 4.77
C GLY A 38 7.73 -2.02 4.68
N GLY A 39 7.53 -2.98 3.79
CA GLY A 39 6.27 -3.70 3.61
C GLY A 39 5.42 -3.20 2.46
N ASP A 40 4.33 -3.93 2.22
CA ASP A 40 3.40 -3.71 1.11
C ASP A 40 1.99 -3.41 1.64
N VAL A 41 1.41 -2.30 1.19
CA VAL A 41 0.04 -1.91 1.50
C VAL A 41 -0.78 -1.88 0.22
N ALA A 42 -1.87 -2.65 0.17
CA ALA A 42 -2.87 -2.59 -0.89
C ALA A 42 -4.09 -1.81 -0.40
N VAL A 43 -4.46 -0.74 -1.10
CA VAL A 43 -5.68 0.02 -0.83
C VAL A 43 -6.75 -0.40 -1.81
N VAL A 44 -7.85 -0.96 -1.31
CA VAL A 44 -8.94 -1.53 -2.10
C VAL A 44 -10.26 -0.80 -1.83
N PRO A 45 -11.16 -0.67 -2.81
CA PRO A 45 -12.47 -0.09 -2.59
C PRO A 45 -13.34 -1.01 -1.72
N GLY A 46 -14.18 -0.39 -0.89
CA GLY A 46 -15.19 -1.12 -0.12
C GLY A 46 -16.06 -0.19 0.72
N PRO A 47 -17.18 -0.68 1.24
CA PRO A 47 -18.21 0.16 1.86
C PRO A 47 -17.80 0.75 3.22
N VAL A 48 -16.81 0.17 3.87
CA VAL A 48 -16.34 0.58 5.20
C VAL A 48 -14.81 0.56 5.27
N GLU A 49 -14.25 1.40 6.13
CA GLU A 49 -12.83 1.36 6.43
C GLU A 49 -12.48 0.10 7.24
N ARG A 50 -11.49 -0.63 6.76
CA ARG A 50 -11.00 -1.84 7.41
C ARG A 50 -9.52 -2.02 7.12
N VAL A 51 -8.74 -2.35 8.14
CA VAL A 51 -7.33 -2.68 8.02
C VAL A 51 -7.13 -4.14 8.38
N THR A 52 -6.52 -4.89 7.48
CA THR A 52 -6.25 -6.32 7.66
C THR A 52 -4.79 -6.61 7.37
N ILE A 53 -4.08 -7.21 8.31
CA ILE A 53 -2.74 -7.76 8.08
C ILE A 53 -2.93 -9.10 7.37
N LEU A 54 -2.39 -9.22 6.16
CA LEU A 54 -2.39 -10.45 5.38
C LEU A 54 -1.13 -11.28 5.65
N GLU A 55 -0.01 -10.60 5.95
CA GLU A 55 1.26 -11.21 6.32
C GLU A 55 1.96 -10.28 7.32
N GLY A 56 2.48 -10.84 8.39
CA GLY A 56 3.02 -10.09 9.52
C GLY A 56 2.17 -10.25 10.78
N SER A 57 2.34 -9.34 11.74
CA SER A 57 1.63 -9.39 13.02
C SER A 57 1.65 -8.03 13.72
N THR A 58 0.60 -7.73 14.48
CA THR A 58 0.55 -6.57 15.39
C THR A 58 1.60 -6.65 16.51
N GLN A 59 2.19 -7.80 16.75
CA GLN A 59 3.33 -7.94 17.69
C GLN A 59 4.55 -7.10 17.23
N PHE A 60 4.78 -7.00 15.92
CA PHE A 60 5.94 -6.30 15.35
C PHE A 60 5.57 -5.01 14.61
N THR A 61 4.31 -4.86 14.22
CA THR A 61 3.80 -3.70 13.50
C THR A 61 2.92 -2.86 14.43
N HIS A 62 3.21 -1.57 14.53
CA HIS A 62 2.39 -0.65 15.28
C HIS A 62 1.51 0.18 14.34
N MET A 63 0.21 0.22 14.62
CA MET A 63 -0.76 0.98 13.83
C MET A 63 -1.62 1.83 14.75
N TYR A 64 -1.74 3.12 14.41
CA TYR A 64 -2.57 4.07 15.14
C TYR A 64 -3.00 5.22 14.25
N VAL A 65 -4.10 5.86 14.60
CA VAL A 65 -4.57 7.06 13.91
C VAL A 65 -4.22 8.28 14.76
N GLU A 66 -3.51 9.23 14.14
CA GLU A 66 -3.16 10.49 14.78
C GLU A 66 -4.35 11.46 14.84
N ASN A 67 -4.22 12.54 15.61
CA ASN A 67 -5.29 13.51 15.82
C ASN A 67 -5.75 14.23 14.54
N ASP A 68 -4.88 14.28 13.52
CA ASP A 68 -5.17 14.85 12.20
C ASP A 68 -5.89 13.87 11.25
N GLY A 69 -6.16 12.63 11.74
CA GLY A 69 -6.81 11.58 10.96
C GLY A 69 -5.84 10.81 10.05
N GLN A 70 -4.53 10.86 10.32
CA GLN A 70 -3.55 10.04 9.60
C GLN A 70 -3.41 8.66 10.26
N LEU A 71 -3.70 7.59 9.50
CA LEU A 71 -3.33 6.23 9.88
C LEU A 71 -1.83 6.05 9.66
N ARG A 72 -1.09 5.89 10.74
CA ARG A 72 0.33 5.58 10.71
C ARG A 72 0.57 4.10 10.90
N ILE A 73 1.39 3.52 10.04
CA ILE A 73 1.77 2.11 10.03
C ILE A 73 3.29 2.04 10.16
N ASP A 74 3.78 1.72 11.33
CA ASP A 74 5.19 1.46 11.59
C ASP A 74 5.46 -0.04 11.36
N ALA A 75 6.09 -0.38 10.24
CA ALA A 75 6.28 -1.75 9.79
C ALA A 75 7.11 -2.60 10.77
N CYS A 76 7.99 -1.96 11.52
CA CYS A 76 8.79 -2.63 12.54
C CYS A 76 8.95 -1.69 13.73
N ASN A 77 8.37 -2.07 14.87
CA ASN A 77 8.31 -1.20 16.05
C ASN A 77 9.58 -1.17 16.90
N GLU A 78 10.50 -2.16 16.82
CA GLU A 78 11.83 -2.14 17.47
C GLU A 78 12.66 -3.40 17.16
N ARG A 79 12.09 -4.62 17.29
CA ARG A 79 12.78 -5.89 17.17
C ARG A 79 12.00 -6.85 16.27
N CYS A 80 12.22 -6.72 14.97
CA CYS A 80 11.62 -7.64 14.02
C CYS A 80 12.55 -8.80 13.68
N PRO A 81 11.99 -9.96 13.33
CA PRO A 81 12.77 -11.03 12.72
C PRO A 81 13.50 -10.53 11.45
N ARG A 82 14.67 -11.07 11.15
CA ARG A 82 15.47 -10.64 9.99
C ARG A 82 14.74 -10.72 8.65
N ASN A 83 13.78 -11.64 8.55
CA ASN A 83 12.97 -11.87 7.34
C ASN A 83 11.51 -11.44 7.56
N TYR A 84 11.28 -10.42 8.41
CA TYR A 84 9.93 -9.93 8.64
C TYR A 84 9.37 -9.32 7.36
N GLN A 85 8.23 -9.85 6.93
CA GLN A 85 7.45 -9.33 5.82
C GLN A 85 6.13 -8.80 6.35
N LEU A 86 5.76 -7.61 5.89
CA LEU A 86 4.50 -7.00 6.22
C LEU A 86 3.68 -6.80 4.95
N ARG A 87 2.49 -7.37 4.92
CA ARG A 87 1.51 -7.12 3.87
C ARG A 87 0.17 -6.77 4.48
N ILE A 88 -0.35 -5.61 4.12
CA ILE A 88 -1.59 -5.06 4.66
C ILE A 88 -2.56 -4.79 3.52
N GLN A 89 -3.83 -5.08 3.75
CA GLN A 89 -4.94 -4.62 2.94
C GLN A 89 -5.73 -3.55 3.71
N ILE A 90 -5.91 -2.40 3.09
CA ILE A 90 -6.76 -1.32 3.58
C ILE A 90 -7.97 -1.23 2.65
N GLN A 91 -9.13 -1.52 3.19
CA GLN A 91 -10.40 -1.30 2.51
C GLN A 91 -10.93 0.08 2.90
N SER A 92 -11.40 0.86 1.92
CA SER A 92 -11.95 2.19 2.17
C SER A 92 -13.00 2.57 1.12
N PRO A 93 -14.04 3.35 1.46
CA PRO A 93 -15.02 3.84 0.48
C PRO A 93 -14.43 4.91 -0.45
N ARG A 94 -13.38 5.60 -0.04
CA ARG A 94 -12.65 6.61 -0.81
C ARG A 94 -11.15 6.37 -0.71
N VAL A 95 -10.40 6.85 -1.70
CA VAL A 95 -8.94 6.77 -1.64
C VAL A 95 -8.42 7.77 -0.60
N PRO A 96 -7.72 7.31 0.45
CA PRO A 96 -7.05 8.22 1.38
C PRO A 96 -5.85 8.88 0.69
N ASN A 97 -5.37 10.00 1.25
CA ASN A 97 -4.04 10.50 0.89
C ASN A 97 -2.97 9.48 1.30
N LEU A 98 -1.91 9.33 0.50
CA LEU A 98 -0.94 8.27 0.67
C LEU A 98 0.46 8.82 0.91
N ALA A 99 1.14 8.28 1.90
CA ALA A 99 2.54 8.59 2.18
C ALA A 99 3.36 7.33 2.45
N VAL A 100 4.60 7.32 1.98
CA VAL A 100 5.60 6.29 2.32
C VAL A 100 6.83 7.00 2.89
N SER A 101 7.25 6.59 4.07
CA SER A 101 8.49 7.05 4.71
C SER A 101 9.43 5.86 4.91
N GLY A 102 10.39 5.68 4.01
CA GLY A 102 11.32 4.55 3.99
C GLY A 102 11.32 3.81 2.66
N GLY A 103 11.35 2.48 2.70
CA GLY A 103 11.47 1.60 1.51
C GLY A 103 10.21 0.83 1.13
N GLY A 104 9.09 1.05 1.82
CA GLY A 104 7.85 0.31 1.57
C GLY A 104 7.12 0.70 0.29
N GLN A 105 6.04 -0.02 0.00
CA GLN A 105 5.21 0.22 -1.18
C GLN A 105 3.73 0.35 -0.79
N ILE A 106 3.04 1.31 -1.42
CA ILE A 106 1.57 1.41 -1.38
C ILE A 106 1.04 1.29 -2.81
N THR A 107 0.06 0.42 -3.01
CA THR A 107 -0.62 0.24 -4.31
C THR A 107 -2.12 0.40 -4.13
N THR A 108 -2.74 1.23 -4.96
CA THR A 108 -4.19 1.33 -5.01
C THR A 108 -4.76 0.37 -6.05
N MET A 109 -5.86 -0.28 -5.72
CA MET A 109 -6.59 -1.14 -6.66
C MET A 109 -7.69 -0.34 -7.36
N GLY A 110 -8.11 -0.80 -8.54
CA GLY A 110 -9.19 -0.16 -9.29
C GLY A 110 -10.56 -0.33 -8.63
N GLY A 111 -11.53 0.49 -9.07
CA GLY A 111 -12.92 0.42 -8.61
C GLY A 111 -13.33 1.51 -7.64
N PHE A 112 -12.45 2.44 -7.31
CA PHE A 112 -12.84 3.66 -6.58
C PHE A 112 -13.63 4.61 -7.49
N ALA A 113 -14.54 5.37 -6.89
CA ALA A 113 -15.14 6.52 -7.57
C ALA A 113 -14.05 7.56 -7.90
N PRO A 114 -14.25 8.38 -8.94
CA PRO A 114 -13.34 9.48 -9.25
C PRO A 114 -13.17 10.43 -8.06
N GLU A 115 -11.91 10.78 -7.75
CA GLU A 115 -11.58 11.69 -6.65
C GLU A 115 -11.36 13.12 -7.15
N GLY A 116 -11.77 14.11 -6.36
CA GLY A 116 -11.51 15.51 -6.65
C GLY A 116 -10.03 15.86 -6.50
N HIS A 117 -9.41 15.39 -5.43
CA HIS A 117 -8.01 15.65 -5.10
C HIS A 117 -7.37 14.41 -4.48
N LEU A 118 -6.13 14.14 -4.85
CA LEU A 118 -5.29 13.09 -4.26
C LEU A 118 -3.90 13.65 -3.94
N ALA A 119 -3.50 13.55 -2.69
CA ALA A 119 -2.13 13.86 -2.28
C ALA A 119 -1.32 12.58 -2.08
N VAL A 120 -0.13 12.52 -2.68
CA VAL A 120 0.80 11.38 -2.57
C VAL A 120 2.21 11.87 -2.27
N ALA A 121 2.88 11.23 -1.32
CA ALA A 121 4.23 11.62 -0.91
C ALA A 121 5.13 10.41 -0.65
N VAL A 122 6.37 10.47 -1.12
CA VAL A 122 7.43 9.50 -0.79
C VAL A 122 8.62 10.21 -0.17
N ASN A 123 8.97 9.81 1.04
CA ASN A 123 10.17 10.24 1.75
C ASN A 123 11.12 9.04 1.90
N GLY A 124 12.13 8.94 1.07
CA GLY A 124 13.06 7.82 1.05
C GLY A 124 13.11 7.12 -0.31
N GLY A 125 13.21 5.80 -0.31
CA GLY A 125 13.32 4.96 -1.50
C GLY A 125 12.04 4.19 -1.88
N GLY A 126 10.95 4.43 -1.18
CA GLY A 126 9.71 3.69 -1.37
C GLY A 126 8.95 4.02 -2.66
N LYS A 127 7.79 3.40 -2.80
CA LYS A 127 6.98 3.51 -4.02
C LYS A 127 5.49 3.69 -3.69
N ILE A 128 4.81 4.55 -4.44
CA ILE A 128 3.34 4.61 -4.45
C ILE A 128 2.86 4.44 -5.89
N ASP A 129 1.98 3.45 -6.10
CA ASP A 129 1.28 3.23 -7.36
C ASP A 129 -0.20 3.55 -7.19
N ALA A 130 -0.59 4.74 -7.64
CA ALA A 130 -1.96 5.24 -7.62
C ALA A 130 -2.55 5.42 -9.04
N ARG A 131 -2.03 4.70 -10.04
CA ARG A 131 -2.52 4.77 -11.43
C ARG A 131 -3.95 4.29 -11.62
N SER A 132 -4.43 3.44 -10.71
CA SER A 132 -5.81 2.93 -10.74
C SER A 132 -6.84 3.94 -10.24
N VAL A 133 -6.40 5.09 -9.71
CA VAL A 133 -7.26 6.16 -9.19
C VAL A 133 -7.40 7.26 -10.23
N ASP A 134 -8.65 7.57 -10.61
CA ASP A 134 -8.97 8.73 -11.42
C ASP A 134 -9.13 9.96 -10.51
N ALA A 135 -8.09 10.76 -10.34
CA ALA A 135 -8.14 12.00 -9.58
C ALA A 135 -8.15 13.22 -10.50
N SER A 136 -9.01 14.20 -10.20
CA SER A 136 -9.02 15.45 -10.98
C SER A 136 -7.72 16.22 -10.78
N GLU A 137 -7.29 16.38 -9.56
CA GLU A 137 -6.07 17.07 -9.18
C GLU A 137 -5.17 16.15 -8.37
N VAL A 138 -3.89 16.12 -8.69
CA VAL A 138 -2.89 15.34 -7.94
C VAL A 138 -1.77 16.25 -7.46
N SER A 139 -1.49 16.16 -6.15
CA SER A 139 -0.29 16.73 -5.53
C SER A 139 0.70 15.60 -5.23
N ALA A 140 1.85 15.60 -5.88
CA ALA A 140 2.87 14.56 -5.79
C ALA A 140 4.18 15.12 -5.25
N ALA A 141 4.74 14.53 -4.19
CA ALA A 141 6.01 14.93 -3.60
C ALA A 141 6.96 13.74 -3.44
N VAL A 142 8.19 13.86 -3.91
CA VAL A 142 9.25 12.88 -3.69
C VAL A 142 10.45 13.57 -3.05
N ASN A 143 10.83 13.10 -1.86
CA ASN A 143 12.06 13.49 -1.18
C ASN A 143 12.95 12.26 -1.04
N GLY A 144 13.96 12.14 -1.87
CA GLY A 144 14.87 10.99 -1.90
C GLY A 144 14.92 10.31 -3.26
N GLY A 145 15.00 8.99 -3.27
CA GLY A 145 15.11 8.15 -4.49
C GLY A 145 13.86 7.40 -4.91
N GLY A 146 12.72 7.66 -4.27
CA GLY A 146 11.50 6.90 -4.47
C GLY A 146 10.76 7.16 -5.78
N GLU A 147 9.66 6.44 -5.98
CA GLU A 147 8.87 6.49 -7.21
C GLU A 147 7.38 6.75 -6.91
N LEU A 148 6.78 7.69 -7.65
CA LEU A 148 5.34 7.94 -7.66
C LEU A 148 4.78 7.68 -9.06
N LEU A 149 3.70 6.88 -9.11
CA LEU A 149 2.95 6.58 -10.32
C LEU A 149 1.50 7.06 -10.12
N VAL A 150 1.06 8.04 -10.92
CA VAL A 150 -0.24 8.71 -10.73
C VAL A 150 -0.99 8.93 -12.04
N ARG A 151 -2.31 9.09 -11.95
CA ARG A 151 -3.17 9.35 -13.12
C ARG A 151 -4.05 10.59 -12.90
N PRO A 152 -3.48 11.80 -12.98
CA PRO A 152 -4.22 13.05 -12.89
C PRO A 152 -5.05 13.29 -14.17
N ARG A 153 -6.27 13.80 -14.00
CA ARG A 153 -7.16 14.11 -15.13
C ARG A 153 -7.05 15.56 -15.57
N GLN A 154 -6.93 16.52 -14.66
CA GLN A 154 -6.93 17.94 -14.94
C GLN A 154 -5.60 18.62 -14.62
N SER A 155 -5.06 18.38 -13.42
CA SER A 155 -3.82 19.01 -12.99
C SER A 155 -2.92 18.11 -12.16
N LEU A 156 -1.62 18.31 -12.33
CA LEU A 156 -0.55 17.68 -11.54
C LEU A 156 0.37 18.78 -11.01
N ALA A 157 0.46 18.88 -9.68
CA ALA A 157 1.53 19.62 -9.02
C ALA A 157 2.57 18.60 -8.50
N ALA A 158 3.80 18.60 -9.05
CA ALA A 158 4.82 17.64 -8.70
C ALA A 158 6.07 18.33 -8.15
N ALA A 159 6.58 17.88 -7.00
CA ALA A 159 7.85 18.32 -6.42
C ALA A 159 8.77 17.11 -6.23
N VAL A 160 10.00 17.19 -6.76
CA VAL A 160 11.03 16.16 -6.59
C VAL A 160 12.27 16.79 -6.00
N ASN A 161 12.69 16.32 -4.84
CA ASN A 161 13.95 16.69 -4.20
C ASN A 161 14.82 15.43 -4.05
N GLY A 162 15.87 15.29 -4.86
CA GLY A 162 16.73 14.12 -4.87
C GLY A 162 16.77 13.41 -6.22
N GLY A 163 16.91 12.09 -6.22
CA GLY A 163 17.00 11.26 -7.42
C GLY A 163 15.72 10.52 -7.81
N GLY A 164 14.62 10.81 -7.12
CA GLY A 164 13.37 10.07 -7.33
C GLY A 164 12.59 10.48 -8.59
N ASN A 165 11.52 9.74 -8.86
CA ASN A 165 10.76 9.91 -10.09
C ASN A 165 9.26 10.03 -9.83
N VAL A 166 8.61 10.93 -10.56
CA VAL A 166 7.16 11.00 -10.69
C VAL A 166 6.79 10.67 -12.14
N ARG A 167 6.01 9.62 -12.33
CA ARG A 167 5.48 9.26 -13.65
C ARG A 167 3.97 9.39 -13.62
N TYR A 168 3.41 10.07 -14.62
CA TYR A 168 1.99 10.32 -14.71
C TYR A 168 1.38 9.86 -16.03
N TRP A 169 0.12 9.47 -16.03
CA TRP A 169 -0.65 9.08 -17.21
C TRP A 169 -1.83 10.03 -17.42
N GLY A 170 -2.11 10.38 -18.65
CA GLY A 170 -3.15 11.33 -19.03
C GLY A 170 -2.58 12.60 -19.63
N HIS A 171 -3.42 13.64 -19.75
CA HIS A 171 -3.06 14.92 -20.34
C HIS A 171 -3.38 16.10 -19.39
N PRO A 172 -2.88 16.07 -18.14
CA PRO A 172 -3.13 17.16 -17.20
C PRO A 172 -2.30 18.39 -17.53
N SER A 173 -2.69 19.55 -16.98
CA SER A 173 -1.80 20.69 -16.83
C SER A 173 -0.77 20.35 -15.75
N VAL A 174 0.54 20.44 -16.07
CA VAL A 174 1.61 20.04 -15.16
C VAL A 174 2.38 21.25 -14.65
N SER A 175 2.44 21.41 -13.33
CA SER A 175 3.36 22.30 -12.63
C SER A 175 4.39 21.45 -11.90
N MET A 176 5.69 21.64 -12.15
CA MET A 176 6.73 20.82 -11.53
C MET A 176 7.88 21.65 -11.02
N ALA A 177 8.43 21.18 -9.88
CA ALA A 177 9.67 21.69 -9.30
C ALA A 177 10.61 20.51 -9.03
N VAL A 178 11.75 20.45 -9.72
CA VAL A 178 12.75 19.38 -9.57
C VAL A 178 14.03 19.96 -9.07
N ARG A 179 14.52 19.41 -7.94
CA ARG A 179 15.83 19.72 -7.36
C ARG A 179 16.61 18.43 -7.18
N GLY A 180 17.70 18.28 -7.93
CA GLY A 180 18.53 17.06 -7.95
C GLY A 180 18.48 16.34 -9.28
N GLY A 181 18.72 15.02 -9.26
CA GLY A 181 18.77 14.16 -10.45
C GLY A 181 17.45 13.46 -10.82
N GLY A 182 16.38 13.79 -10.13
CA GLY A 182 15.08 13.15 -10.36
C GLY A 182 14.33 13.67 -11.56
N ASN A 183 13.20 13.05 -11.89
CA ASN A 183 12.40 13.36 -13.07
C ASN A 183 10.90 13.39 -12.79
N VAL A 184 10.17 14.20 -13.60
CA VAL A 184 8.71 14.15 -13.74
C VAL A 184 8.41 13.90 -15.21
N THR A 185 7.84 12.74 -15.53
CA THR A 185 7.66 12.28 -16.91
C THR A 185 6.28 11.72 -17.18
N ALA A 186 5.77 11.91 -18.40
CA ALA A 186 4.59 11.20 -18.87
C ALA A 186 4.89 9.70 -19.07
N GLY A 187 3.97 8.84 -18.66
CA GLY A 187 3.96 7.42 -18.97
C GLY A 187 3.20 7.15 -20.27
N TYR A 188 3.60 6.15 -21.02
CA TYR A 188 2.96 5.70 -22.26
C TYR A 188 2.19 4.39 -22.03
#